data_db37ba2211bf51d718f926d7f9d5361f
#
_entry.id   db37ba2211bf51d718f926d7f9d5361f
#
_cell.length_a   1.000
_cell.length_b   1.000
_cell.length_c   1.000
_cell.angle_alpha   90.00
_cell.angle_beta   90.00
_cell.angle_gamma   90.00
#
_symmetry.space_group_name_H-M   'P 1'
#
loop_
_entity.id
_entity.type
_entity.pdbx_description
1 polymer ?
#
loop_
_entity_poly.entity_id
_entity_poly.type
_entity_poly.pdbx_seq_one_letter_code
_entity_poly.pdbx_strand_id
1 'polypeptide(L)'
;MELEELEGQEPVSPNGQYFSSNVISLSVLAVWEFEIPIDPESQTIPLLIKNVFLPVSPRFSSIMVENKGKKQWKRVEVKLEDHVYTPSFPSGLSLESYDKYFDDYISKLLTERFPQGKPLWEIHIINYPTSNAAANVIFKLHHALGDGYSLMGALISSLQRADNPSLPLTFPSRKRSESKRENFVTKTFSGFCNTISDLWSGTLKTMNGDVVTPIRSGNDAIEFRPATVSTMTFSLDQIKSIKDKLGVTVNDVLTGMIFFGTRLYMQEMNQSSSKADCTAMVLLNTRIMGDYLPIEEMIKPNSKAPWGNRFTFMHVPIPKLTELSNALDFIWNACKTIKRKRNSFAAYFNSRLLEIVHKFGGHEACGKYIHRTLKNSSMLISNLIGPVEQMSLANHPIKGLYFVVGGGPLSFEITIVSYMGKVRVAFNMEKGVIDPQKLKSCMENALQMILNDSHKHMSLNI
;
A
#
# COMPACT_ATOMS: atom_id res chain seq x y z
N MET A 1 -0.33 -39.70 19.82
CA MET A 1 -1.13 -39.12 18.72
C MET A 1 -1.29 -37.60 18.83
N GLU A 2 -1.39 -36.99 20.02
CA GLU A 2 -1.48 -35.52 20.18
C GLU A 2 -0.15 -34.77 20.02
N LEU A 3 0.99 -35.41 20.11
CA LEU A 3 2.32 -34.75 19.97
C LEU A 3 2.79 -34.67 18.51
N GLU A 4 2.37 -35.56 17.62
CA GLU A 4 2.71 -35.53 16.19
C GLU A 4 1.90 -34.48 15.38
N GLU A 5 0.71 -34.08 15.86
CA GLU A 5 -0.07 -33.00 15.22
C GLU A 5 0.45 -31.59 15.51
N LEU A 6 1.39 -31.41 16.44
CA LEU A 6 1.98 -30.12 16.80
C LEU A 6 3.27 -29.81 16.04
N GLU A 7 3.90 -30.80 15.41
CA GLU A 7 5.07 -30.60 14.56
C GLU A 7 4.65 -30.03 13.20
N GLY A 8 4.71 -28.70 13.05
CA GLY A 8 4.50 -28.01 11.78
C GLY A 8 3.55 -26.81 11.82
N GLN A 9 3.00 -26.44 12.98
CA GLN A 9 2.13 -25.27 13.09
C GLN A 9 2.94 -24.00 13.44
N GLU A 10 3.15 -23.12 12.45
CA GLU A 10 3.78 -21.81 12.68
C GLU A 10 2.75 -20.86 13.31
N PRO A 11 3.05 -20.14 14.42
CA PRO A 11 2.14 -19.14 14.96
C PRO A 11 1.95 -17.99 13.98
N VAL A 12 0.71 -17.52 13.84
CA VAL A 12 0.45 -16.30 13.06
C VAL A 12 1.06 -15.10 13.79
N SER A 13 1.82 -14.28 13.06
CA SER A 13 2.42 -13.07 13.64
C SER A 13 1.36 -12.15 14.27
N PRO A 14 1.68 -11.38 15.32
CA PRO A 14 0.71 -10.49 15.98
C PRO A 14 -0.05 -9.61 14.98
N ASN A 15 0.65 -8.93 14.07
CA ASN A 15 0.02 -8.09 13.05
C ASN A 15 -0.89 -8.92 12.10
N GLY A 16 -0.48 -10.14 11.74
CA GLY A 16 -1.30 -11.06 10.95
C GLY A 16 -2.61 -11.42 11.66
N GLN A 17 -2.57 -11.61 12.98
CA GLN A 17 -3.77 -11.88 13.78
C GLN A 17 -4.70 -10.66 13.82
N TYR A 18 -4.16 -9.43 13.95
CA TYR A 18 -4.97 -8.21 13.99
C TYR A 18 -5.69 -7.97 12.66
N PHE A 19 -4.99 -8.14 11.52
CA PHE A 19 -5.55 -7.97 10.19
C PHE A 19 -6.46 -9.11 9.72
N SER A 20 -6.60 -10.16 10.49
CA SER A 20 -7.52 -11.28 10.27
C SER A 20 -8.53 -11.43 11.42
N SER A 21 -8.84 -10.35 12.12
CA SER A 21 -9.85 -10.32 13.17
C SER A 21 -11.28 -10.25 12.59
N ASN A 22 -12.29 -10.47 13.43
CA ASN A 22 -13.68 -10.31 13.01
C ASN A 22 -14.02 -8.86 12.65
N VAL A 23 -13.27 -7.90 13.22
CA VAL A 23 -13.49 -6.46 13.03
C VAL A 23 -12.82 -5.94 11.77
N ILE A 24 -11.61 -6.43 11.44
CA ILE A 24 -10.84 -5.96 10.28
C ILE A 24 -10.20 -7.16 9.56
N SER A 25 -10.41 -7.21 8.25
CA SER A 25 -9.83 -8.24 7.37
C SER A 25 -9.29 -7.55 6.14
N LEU A 26 -7.97 -7.28 6.14
CA LEU A 26 -7.33 -6.54 5.05
C LEU A 26 -6.83 -7.46 3.96
N SER A 27 -7.11 -7.10 2.71
CA SER A 27 -6.56 -7.73 1.52
C SER A 27 -5.84 -6.72 0.63
N VAL A 28 -4.82 -7.19 -0.08
CA VAL A 28 -4.10 -6.43 -1.10
C VAL A 28 -4.47 -7.00 -2.45
N LEU A 29 -4.93 -6.18 -3.36
CA LEU A 29 -5.11 -6.51 -4.77
C LEU A 29 -3.95 -5.90 -5.54
N ALA A 30 -3.02 -6.73 -6.03
CA ALA A 30 -1.97 -6.31 -6.95
C ALA A 30 -2.43 -6.59 -8.38
N VAL A 31 -2.54 -5.56 -9.20
CA VAL A 31 -3.00 -5.64 -10.58
C VAL A 31 -1.82 -5.48 -11.52
N TRP A 32 -1.63 -6.45 -12.41
CA TRP A 32 -0.63 -6.42 -13.46
C TRP A 32 -1.30 -6.25 -14.82
N GLU A 33 -0.89 -5.24 -15.54
CA GLU A 33 -1.38 -4.87 -16.88
C GLU A 33 -0.43 -5.46 -17.92
N PHE A 34 -0.93 -6.37 -18.78
CA PHE A 34 -0.12 -7.06 -19.78
C PHE A 34 -0.22 -6.39 -21.15
N GLU A 35 0.88 -6.44 -21.92
CA GLU A 35 0.93 -5.90 -23.29
C GLU A 35 0.22 -6.77 -24.31
N ILE A 36 0.18 -8.09 -24.05
CA ILE A 36 -0.42 -9.10 -24.92
C ILE A 36 -1.44 -9.93 -24.16
N PRO A 37 -2.44 -10.51 -24.81
CA PRO A 37 -3.39 -11.44 -24.19
C PRO A 37 -2.67 -12.62 -23.57
N ILE A 38 -3.25 -13.16 -22.48
CA ILE A 38 -2.73 -14.36 -21.82
C ILE A 38 -3.43 -15.56 -22.45
N ASP A 39 -2.66 -16.58 -22.83
CA ASP A 39 -3.21 -17.82 -23.29
C ASP A 39 -3.88 -18.58 -22.12
N PRO A 40 -5.21 -18.72 -22.08
CA PRO A 40 -5.92 -19.37 -20.99
C PRO A 40 -5.66 -20.88 -20.90
N GLU A 41 -5.21 -21.51 -21.99
CA GLU A 41 -4.88 -22.93 -22.03
C GLU A 41 -3.42 -23.20 -21.65
N SER A 42 -2.61 -22.15 -21.49
CA SER A 42 -1.21 -22.27 -21.12
C SER A 42 -1.04 -22.86 -19.72
N GLN A 43 -0.34 -23.97 -19.62
CA GLN A 43 0.04 -24.57 -18.35
C GLN A 43 1.19 -23.83 -17.65
N THR A 44 1.78 -22.82 -18.28
CA THR A 44 2.95 -22.11 -17.77
C THR A 44 2.63 -21.34 -16.49
N ILE A 45 1.50 -20.62 -16.42
CA ILE A 45 1.10 -19.87 -15.22
C ILE A 45 0.82 -20.82 -14.05
N PRO A 46 -0.01 -21.88 -14.19
CA PRO A 46 -0.20 -22.89 -13.14
C PRO A 46 1.12 -23.52 -12.66
N LEU A 47 2.05 -23.81 -13.55
CA LEU A 47 3.36 -24.37 -13.20
C LEU A 47 4.22 -23.36 -12.41
N LEU A 48 4.22 -22.08 -12.79
CA LEU A 48 4.91 -21.02 -12.04
C LEU A 48 4.32 -20.84 -10.65
N ILE A 49 2.99 -20.87 -10.53
CA ILE A 49 2.34 -20.81 -9.22
C ILE A 49 2.80 -21.96 -8.35
N LYS A 50 2.73 -23.20 -8.85
CA LYS A 50 3.06 -24.41 -8.09
C LYS A 50 4.54 -24.48 -7.73
N ASN A 51 5.44 -24.19 -8.68
CA ASN A 51 6.86 -24.48 -8.55
C ASN A 51 7.68 -23.29 -8.05
N VAL A 52 7.16 -22.05 -8.17
CA VAL A 52 7.86 -20.83 -7.78
C VAL A 52 7.10 -20.06 -6.68
N PHE A 53 5.84 -19.67 -6.91
CA PHE A 53 5.10 -18.83 -5.97
C PHE A 53 4.78 -19.53 -4.65
N LEU A 54 4.22 -20.74 -4.67
CA LEU A 54 3.87 -21.46 -3.45
C LEU A 54 5.07 -21.80 -2.56
N PRO A 55 6.23 -22.20 -3.11
CA PRO A 55 7.41 -22.49 -2.30
C PRO A 55 8.04 -21.27 -1.60
N VAL A 56 7.75 -20.06 -2.05
CA VAL A 56 8.26 -18.81 -1.44
C VAL A 56 8.00 -18.75 0.06
N SER A 57 6.82 -19.15 0.50
CA SER A 57 6.49 -19.18 1.91
C SER A 57 5.49 -20.30 2.23
N PRO A 58 5.73 -21.06 3.32
CA PRO A 58 4.78 -22.04 3.81
C PRO A 58 3.34 -21.52 3.93
N ARG A 59 3.16 -20.25 4.19
CA ARG A 59 1.85 -19.62 4.40
C ARG A 59 0.95 -19.65 3.16
N PHE A 60 1.54 -19.68 1.95
CA PHE A 60 0.78 -19.83 0.71
C PHE A 60 0.14 -21.22 0.54
N SER A 61 0.64 -22.22 1.28
CA SER A 61 0.07 -23.56 1.33
C SER A 61 -0.48 -23.88 2.72
N SER A 62 -1.03 -22.88 3.42
CA SER A 62 -1.57 -23.05 4.77
C SER A 62 -2.87 -22.30 4.94
N ILE A 63 -3.73 -22.84 5.78
CA ILE A 63 -4.92 -22.17 6.30
C ILE A 63 -4.65 -21.61 7.69
N MET A 64 -5.40 -20.60 8.08
CA MET A 64 -5.35 -20.06 9.44
C MET A 64 -6.37 -20.80 10.30
N VAL A 65 -5.91 -21.44 11.36
CA VAL A 65 -6.76 -22.13 12.35
C VAL A 65 -6.58 -21.48 13.71
N GLU A 66 -7.63 -21.51 14.52
CA GLU A 66 -7.58 -21.02 15.90
C GLU A 66 -7.52 -22.19 16.87
N ASN A 67 -6.52 -22.22 17.73
CA ASN A 67 -6.34 -23.23 18.77
C ASN A 67 -6.10 -22.53 20.11
N LYS A 68 -6.99 -22.73 21.08
CA LYS A 68 -6.94 -22.15 22.43
C LYS A 68 -6.75 -20.61 22.40
N GLY A 69 -7.47 -19.91 21.52
CA GLY A 69 -7.43 -18.46 21.36
C GLY A 69 -6.17 -17.92 20.63
N LYS A 70 -5.35 -18.80 20.05
CA LYS A 70 -4.16 -18.43 19.26
C LYS A 70 -4.32 -18.88 17.81
N LYS A 71 -4.09 -17.97 16.87
CA LYS A 71 -4.11 -18.29 15.44
C LYS A 71 -2.78 -18.90 15.02
N GLN A 72 -2.85 -19.98 14.25
CA GLN A 72 -1.71 -20.74 13.75
C GLN A 72 -1.92 -21.07 12.27
N TRP A 73 -0.82 -21.22 11.55
CA TRP A 73 -0.80 -21.69 10.18
C TRP A 73 -0.76 -23.22 10.17
N LYS A 74 -1.76 -23.85 9.54
CA LYS A 74 -1.84 -25.30 9.33
C LYS A 74 -1.66 -25.58 7.84
N ARG A 75 -0.66 -26.43 7.50
CA ARG A 75 -0.42 -26.84 6.12
C ARG A 75 -1.60 -27.62 5.57
N VAL A 76 -1.90 -27.36 4.29
CA VAL A 76 -2.94 -28.04 3.51
C VAL A 76 -2.43 -28.31 2.10
N GLU A 77 -3.03 -29.28 1.43
CA GLU A 77 -2.85 -29.46 -0.01
C GLU A 77 -3.57 -28.32 -0.75
N VAL A 78 -2.88 -27.72 -1.72
CA VAL A 78 -3.40 -26.61 -2.52
C VAL A 78 -3.90 -27.14 -3.86
N LYS A 79 -5.19 -26.96 -4.13
CA LYS A 79 -5.80 -27.22 -5.43
C LYS A 79 -5.91 -25.91 -6.18
N LEU A 80 -5.20 -25.78 -7.32
CA LEU A 80 -5.11 -24.49 -8.05
C LEU A 80 -6.47 -24.03 -8.58
N GLU A 81 -7.36 -24.95 -8.92
CA GLU A 81 -8.75 -24.68 -9.34
C GLU A 81 -9.57 -23.93 -8.29
N ASP A 82 -9.18 -24.03 -7.04
CA ASP A 82 -9.79 -23.31 -5.92
C ASP A 82 -9.28 -21.88 -5.75
N HIS A 83 -8.22 -21.50 -6.45
CA HIS A 83 -7.48 -20.26 -6.25
C HIS A 83 -7.25 -19.45 -7.53
N VAL A 84 -7.35 -20.06 -8.69
CA VAL A 84 -7.14 -19.39 -9.99
C VAL A 84 -8.48 -19.28 -10.69
N TYR A 85 -8.91 -18.05 -10.93
CA TYR A 85 -10.21 -17.73 -11.51
C TYR A 85 -10.01 -17.04 -12.86
N THR A 86 -10.83 -17.43 -13.84
CA THR A 86 -10.90 -16.76 -15.15
C THR A 86 -12.33 -16.26 -15.35
N PRO A 87 -12.65 -15.05 -14.88
CA PRO A 87 -14.00 -14.51 -14.99
C PRO A 87 -14.40 -14.30 -16.45
N SER A 88 -15.66 -14.59 -16.77
CA SER A 88 -16.22 -14.39 -18.09
C SER A 88 -16.96 -13.07 -18.17
N PHE A 89 -16.56 -12.20 -19.10
CA PHE A 89 -17.28 -10.98 -19.46
C PHE A 89 -17.99 -11.19 -20.82
N PRO A 90 -19.05 -10.43 -21.14
CA PRO A 90 -19.67 -10.49 -22.44
C PRO A 90 -18.67 -10.18 -23.56
N SER A 91 -18.74 -10.92 -24.66
CA SER A 91 -17.85 -10.73 -25.84
C SER A 91 -18.30 -9.55 -26.72
N GLY A 92 -17.36 -8.97 -27.46
CA GLY A 92 -17.66 -7.95 -28.48
C GLY A 92 -18.00 -6.57 -27.92
N LEU A 93 -17.61 -6.28 -26.68
CA LEU A 93 -17.84 -4.97 -26.05
C LEU A 93 -16.77 -3.94 -26.49
N SER A 94 -17.08 -2.65 -26.33
CA SER A 94 -16.11 -1.56 -26.46
C SER A 94 -15.09 -1.60 -25.29
N LEU A 95 -13.91 -0.99 -25.48
CA LEU A 95 -12.90 -0.86 -24.43
C LEU A 95 -13.45 -0.20 -23.17
N GLU A 96 -14.24 0.87 -23.34
CA GLU A 96 -14.89 1.58 -22.23
C GLU A 96 -15.83 0.66 -21.43
N SER A 97 -16.57 -0.21 -22.12
CA SER A 97 -17.44 -1.19 -21.47
C SER A 97 -16.61 -2.24 -20.71
N TYR A 98 -15.51 -2.71 -21.28
CA TYR A 98 -14.60 -3.64 -20.58
C TYR A 98 -13.92 -2.97 -19.38
N ASP A 99 -13.53 -1.69 -19.47
CA ASP A 99 -13.02 -0.92 -18.32
C ASP A 99 -14.04 -0.91 -17.18
N LYS A 100 -15.33 -0.69 -17.49
CA LYS A 100 -16.40 -0.71 -16.49
C LYS A 100 -16.59 -2.08 -15.85
N TYR A 101 -16.60 -3.15 -16.64
CA TYR A 101 -16.67 -4.52 -16.12
C TYR A 101 -15.49 -4.85 -15.22
N PHE A 102 -14.30 -4.40 -15.60
CA PHE A 102 -13.07 -4.59 -14.83
C PHE A 102 -13.11 -3.82 -13.51
N ASP A 103 -13.53 -2.55 -13.52
CA ASP A 103 -13.69 -1.71 -12.33
C ASP A 103 -14.73 -2.29 -11.35
N ASP A 104 -15.89 -2.74 -11.87
CA ASP A 104 -16.92 -3.38 -11.07
C ASP A 104 -16.41 -4.71 -10.48
N TYR A 105 -15.59 -5.46 -11.21
CA TYR A 105 -14.97 -6.68 -10.72
C TYR A 105 -13.95 -6.41 -9.61
N ILE A 106 -13.07 -5.42 -9.77
CA ILE A 106 -12.16 -5.00 -8.70
C ILE A 106 -12.94 -4.54 -7.46
N SER A 107 -13.98 -3.73 -7.65
CA SER A 107 -14.85 -3.26 -6.55
C SER A 107 -15.45 -4.42 -5.76
N LYS A 108 -15.89 -5.47 -6.47
CA LYS A 108 -16.38 -6.71 -5.85
C LYS A 108 -15.29 -7.40 -5.03
N LEU A 109 -14.10 -7.60 -5.61
CA LEU A 109 -12.98 -8.28 -4.95
C LEU A 109 -12.51 -7.54 -3.69
N LEU A 110 -12.60 -6.19 -3.66
CA LEU A 110 -12.23 -5.38 -2.50
C LEU A 110 -13.14 -5.58 -1.29
N THR A 111 -14.41 -5.91 -1.52
CA THR A 111 -15.41 -6.10 -0.46
C THR A 111 -15.57 -7.55 -0.04
N GLU A 112 -15.16 -8.50 -0.87
CA GLU A 112 -15.28 -9.93 -0.59
C GLU A 112 -14.18 -10.42 0.35
N ARG A 113 -14.59 -11.13 1.40
CA ARG A 113 -13.65 -11.83 2.29
C ARG A 113 -13.21 -13.16 1.66
N PHE A 114 -12.02 -13.60 2.05
CA PHE A 114 -11.57 -14.94 1.67
C PHE A 114 -12.45 -16.04 2.26
N PRO A 115 -12.70 -17.12 1.48
CA PRO A 115 -13.43 -18.27 1.99
C PRO A 115 -12.68 -18.93 3.15
N GLN A 116 -13.44 -19.39 4.14
CA GLN A 116 -12.87 -20.14 5.26
C GLN A 116 -12.33 -21.49 4.78
N GLY A 117 -11.26 -21.97 5.40
CA GLY A 117 -10.71 -23.29 5.11
C GLY A 117 -9.85 -23.38 3.83
N LYS A 118 -9.58 -22.26 3.17
CA LYS A 118 -8.64 -22.16 2.05
C LYS A 118 -7.46 -21.27 2.37
N PRO A 119 -6.28 -21.47 1.75
CA PRO A 119 -5.18 -20.51 1.78
C PRO A 119 -5.63 -19.11 1.36
N LEU A 120 -5.05 -18.09 1.97
CA LEU A 120 -5.54 -16.72 1.93
C LEU A 120 -5.01 -15.93 0.71
N TRP A 121 -5.13 -16.51 -0.47
CA TRP A 121 -4.76 -15.87 -1.73
C TRP A 121 -5.64 -16.36 -2.88
N GLU A 122 -5.83 -15.52 -3.86
CA GLU A 122 -6.55 -15.79 -5.12
C GLU A 122 -5.82 -15.10 -6.27
N ILE A 123 -5.89 -15.68 -7.48
CA ILE A 123 -5.38 -15.10 -8.72
C ILE A 123 -6.53 -15.06 -9.71
N HIS A 124 -6.78 -13.87 -10.31
CA HIS A 124 -7.84 -13.67 -11.28
C HIS A 124 -7.23 -13.23 -12.60
N ILE A 125 -7.41 -14.04 -13.64
CA ILE A 125 -6.90 -13.79 -14.99
C ILE A 125 -8.04 -13.23 -15.83
N ILE A 126 -7.96 -11.95 -16.18
CA ILE A 126 -8.95 -11.23 -16.98
C ILE A 126 -8.38 -11.06 -18.39
N ASN A 127 -8.77 -11.94 -19.30
CA ASN A 127 -8.27 -11.96 -20.67
C ASN A 127 -9.19 -11.16 -21.61
N TYR A 128 -9.54 -9.95 -21.17
CA TYR A 128 -10.29 -8.97 -21.94
C TYR A 128 -9.51 -7.67 -22.00
N PRO A 129 -9.48 -6.98 -23.15
CA PRO A 129 -8.74 -5.74 -23.30
C PRO A 129 -9.38 -4.62 -22.47
N THR A 130 -8.56 -3.81 -21.86
CA THR A 130 -8.94 -2.54 -21.21
C THR A 130 -8.21 -1.39 -21.89
N SER A 131 -8.56 -0.16 -21.58
CA SER A 131 -7.84 1.02 -22.09
C SER A 131 -6.34 1.00 -21.75
N ASN A 132 -5.93 0.28 -20.72
CA ASN A 132 -4.55 0.23 -20.25
C ASN A 132 -3.79 -1.04 -20.64
N ALA A 133 -4.47 -2.16 -20.92
CA ALA A 133 -3.84 -3.47 -21.09
C ALA A 133 -4.60 -4.38 -22.07
N ALA A 134 -3.90 -5.32 -22.67
CA ALA A 134 -4.52 -6.38 -23.48
C ALA A 134 -5.15 -7.48 -22.61
N ALA A 135 -4.57 -7.70 -21.41
CA ALA A 135 -5.09 -8.58 -20.37
C ALA A 135 -4.64 -8.07 -18.99
N ASN A 136 -5.32 -8.50 -17.94
CA ASN A 136 -4.98 -8.15 -16.57
C ASN A 136 -4.91 -9.40 -15.69
N VAL A 137 -3.96 -9.42 -14.75
CA VAL A 137 -3.93 -10.42 -13.68
C VAL A 137 -4.02 -9.71 -12.34
N ILE A 138 -4.97 -10.14 -11.52
CA ILE A 138 -5.15 -9.60 -10.16
C ILE A 138 -4.72 -10.68 -9.17
N PHE A 139 -3.74 -10.35 -8.32
CA PHE A 139 -3.37 -11.14 -7.16
C PHE A 139 -4.07 -10.56 -5.94
N LYS A 140 -5.06 -11.27 -5.42
CA LYS A 140 -5.73 -10.93 -4.17
C LYS A 140 -5.05 -11.70 -3.05
N LEU A 141 -4.41 -11.00 -2.13
CA LEU A 141 -3.57 -11.56 -1.06
C LEU A 141 -4.01 -10.99 0.29
N HIS A 142 -4.27 -11.86 1.26
CA HIS A 142 -4.62 -11.40 2.60
C HIS A 142 -3.41 -10.81 3.32
N HIS A 143 -3.60 -9.71 4.02
CA HIS A 143 -2.51 -8.98 4.69
C HIS A 143 -1.85 -9.77 5.86
N ALA A 144 -2.48 -10.86 6.33
CA ALA A 144 -1.86 -11.79 7.28
C ALA A 144 -0.67 -12.56 6.70
N LEU A 145 -0.61 -12.76 5.38
CA LEU A 145 0.50 -13.41 4.69
C LEU A 145 1.79 -12.59 4.77
N GLY A 146 1.68 -11.27 4.70
CA GLY A 146 2.81 -10.35 4.75
C GLY A 146 2.39 -8.92 4.43
N ASP A 147 3.29 -7.98 4.59
CA ASP A 147 3.11 -6.59 4.15
C ASP A 147 3.46 -6.41 2.67
N GLY A 148 3.22 -5.19 2.14
CA GLY A 148 3.47 -4.89 0.74
C GLY A 148 4.90 -5.18 0.29
N TYR A 149 5.91 -4.99 1.14
CA TYR A 149 7.30 -5.31 0.82
C TYR A 149 7.52 -6.82 0.65
N SER A 150 6.99 -7.62 1.58
CA SER A 150 7.08 -9.09 1.53
C SER A 150 6.26 -9.66 0.37
N LEU A 151 5.00 -9.20 0.22
CA LEU A 151 4.11 -9.67 -0.85
C LEU A 151 4.64 -9.31 -2.23
N MET A 152 5.19 -8.09 -2.41
CA MET A 152 5.84 -7.69 -3.65
C MET A 152 7.05 -8.58 -3.95
N GLY A 153 7.87 -8.92 -2.94
CA GLY A 153 8.97 -9.87 -3.08
C GLY A 153 8.51 -11.23 -3.58
N ALA A 154 7.43 -11.77 -3.01
CA ALA A 154 6.86 -13.04 -3.45
C ALA A 154 6.35 -12.99 -4.89
N LEU A 155 5.65 -11.93 -5.26
CA LEU A 155 5.12 -11.77 -6.62
C LEU A 155 6.26 -11.65 -7.64
N ILE A 156 7.30 -10.87 -7.32
CA ILE A 156 8.45 -10.65 -8.20
C ILE A 156 9.30 -11.91 -8.37
N SER A 157 9.33 -12.82 -7.39
CA SER A 157 10.10 -14.08 -7.52
C SER A 157 9.63 -14.97 -8.67
N SER A 158 8.38 -14.79 -9.12
CA SER A 158 7.81 -15.51 -10.26
C SER A 158 8.03 -14.81 -11.60
N LEU A 159 8.74 -13.68 -11.61
CA LEU A 159 8.95 -12.83 -12.75
C LEU A 159 10.39 -12.83 -13.23
N GLN A 160 10.54 -12.54 -14.51
CA GLN A 160 11.83 -12.38 -15.18
C GLN A 160 11.90 -11.01 -15.84
N ARG A 161 13.08 -10.57 -16.23
CA ARG A 161 13.24 -9.42 -17.11
C ARG A 161 12.72 -9.76 -18.49
N ALA A 162 11.95 -8.85 -19.07
CA ALA A 162 11.41 -9.05 -20.42
C ALA A 162 12.49 -8.97 -21.51
N ASP A 163 13.53 -8.12 -21.29
CA ASP A 163 14.65 -7.94 -22.23
C ASP A 163 15.69 -9.06 -22.14
N ASN A 164 15.93 -9.60 -20.95
CA ASN A 164 16.88 -10.70 -20.75
C ASN A 164 16.51 -11.51 -19.49
N PRO A 165 15.84 -12.66 -19.66
CA PRO A 165 15.42 -13.51 -18.53
C PRO A 165 16.55 -14.06 -17.65
N SER A 166 17.80 -14.05 -18.14
CA SER A 166 18.96 -14.53 -17.38
C SER A 166 19.47 -13.53 -16.35
N LEU A 167 19.06 -12.26 -16.47
CA LEU A 167 19.48 -11.20 -15.55
C LEU A 167 18.41 -10.98 -14.48
N PRO A 168 18.84 -10.67 -13.23
CA PRO A 168 17.89 -10.36 -12.17
C PRO A 168 17.20 -9.00 -12.41
N LEU A 169 15.99 -8.86 -11.88
CA LEU A 169 15.33 -7.57 -11.75
C LEU A 169 16.10 -6.68 -10.76
N THR A 170 16.25 -5.40 -11.10
CA THR A 170 16.94 -4.44 -10.23
C THR A 170 15.98 -3.42 -9.62
N PHE A 171 16.35 -2.92 -8.47
CA PHE A 171 15.61 -1.90 -7.72
C PHE A 171 16.47 -0.64 -7.56
N PRO A 172 15.85 0.53 -7.49
CA PRO A 172 16.59 1.75 -7.23
C PRO A 172 17.39 1.66 -5.94
N SER A 173 18.72 1.82 -6.02
CA SER A 173 19.58 1.82 -4.84
C SER A 173 19.27 3.04 -3.96
N ARG A 174 19.21 2.84 -2.64
CA ARG A 174 19.08 3.94 -1.68
C ARG A 174 20.46 4.51 -1.39
N LYS A 175 20.77 5.69 -1.93
CA LYS A 175 21.91 6.45 -1.43
C LYS A 175 21.67 6.76 0.05
N ARG A 176 22.50 6.21 0.91
CA ARG A 176 22.51 6.54 2.34
C ARG A 176 22.85 8.02 2.46
N SER A 177 21.88 8.85 2.81
CA SER A 177 22.16 10.23 3.16
C SER A 177 23.09 10.20 4.37
N GLU A 178 24.31 10.69 4.21
CA GLU A 178 25.22 10.92 5.33
C GLU A 178 24.53 11.95 6.24
N SER A 179 24.02 11.46 7.35
CA SER A 179 23.46 12.32 8.40
C SER A 179 24.63 13.14 8.96
N LYS A 180 24.61 14.46 8.73
CA LYS A 180 25.48 15.37 9.47
C LYS A 180 25.40 14.99 10.95
N ARG A 181 26.56 14.85 11.61
CA ARG A 181 26.67 14.55 13.04
C ARG A 181 25.95 15.65 13.84
N GLU A 182 24.65 15.49 14.07
CA GLU A 182 23.95 16.26 15.09
C GLU A 182 24.38 15.73 16.47
N ASN A 183 24.56 16.62 17.44
CA ASN A 183 24.95 16.25 18.79
C ASN A 183 23.98 15.22 19.36
N PHE A 184 24.51 14.08 19.82
CA PHE A 184 23.74 12.95 20.34
C PHE A 184 22.74 13.36 21.43
N VAL A 185 23.12 14.29 22.31
CA VAL A 185 22.26 14.76 23.42
C VAL A 185 21.05 15.56 22.92
N THR A 186 21.23 16.49 21.96
CA THR A 186 20.12 17.26 21.38
C THR A 186 19.16 16.38 20.59
N LYS A 187 19.69 15.38 19.87
CA LYS A 187 18.89 14.41 19.13
C LYS A 187 18.05 13.52 20.04
N THR A 188 18.59 13.11 21.19
CA THR A 188 17.88 12.26 22.17
C THR A 188 16.79 13.04 22.88
N PHE A 189 17.06 14.29 23.30
CA PHE A 189 16.08 15.13 24.00
C PHE A 189 14.94 15.58 23.07
N SER A 190 15.25 16.03 21.85
CA SER A 190 14.22 16.38 20.85
C SER A 190 13.41 15.16 20.44
N GLY A 191 14.03 13.99 20.33
CA GLY A 191 13.36 12.71 20.09
C GLY A 191 12.35 12.37 21.16
N PHE A 192 12.67 12.60 22.44
CA PHE A 192 11.78 12.32 23.57
C PHE A 192 10.57 13.27 23.59
N CYS A 193 10.77 14.58 23.46
CA CYS A 193 9.67 15.55 23.39
C CYS A 193 8.74 15.30 22.20
N ASN A 194 9.31 15.02 21.02
CA ASN A 194 8.53 14.65 19.83
C ASN A 194 7.72 13.38 20.05
N THR A 195 8.28 12.39 20.75
CA THR A 195 7.60 11.13 21.07
C THR A 195 6.37 11.36 21.94
N ILE A 196 6.47 12.14 23.00
CA ILE A 196 5.32 12.45 23.88
C ILE A 196 4.22 13.15 23.09
N SER A 197 4.57 14.16 22.27
CA SER A 197 3.63 14.87 21.43
C SER A 197 2.97 13.95 20.40
N ASP A 198 3.74 13.05 19.75
CA ASP A 198 3.25 12.13 18.75
C ASP A 198 2.35 11.05 19.35
N LEU A 199 2.68 10.52 20.54
CA LEU A 199 1.84 9.56 21.26
C LEU A 199 0.53 10.20 21.70
N TRP A 200 0.58 11.40 22.28
CA TRP A 200 -0.60 12.14 22.69
C TRP A 200 -1.51 12.44 21.50
N SER A 201 -0.95 12.98 20.43
CA SER A 201 -1.73 13.27 19.20
C SER A 201 -2.28 11.99 18.56
N GLY A 202 -1.54 10.89 18.55
CA GLY A 202 -2.00 9.60 18.02
C GLY A 202 -3.15 9.03 18.85
N THR A 203 -3.05 9.07 20.17
CA THR A 203 -4.11 8.60 21.08
C THR A 203 -5.37 9.47 20.96
N LEU A 204 -5.22 10.80 20.91
CA LEU A 204 -6.36 11.69 20.68
C LEU A 204 -7.05 11.44 19.35
N LYS A 205 -6.30 11.18 18.26
CA LYS A 205 -6.86 10.85 16.95
C LYS A 205 -7.57 9.49 16.93
N THR A 206 -7.07 8.51 17.67
CA THR A 206 -7.77 7.23 17.85
C THR A 206 -9.10 7.42 18.59
N MET A 207 -9.21 8.41 19.47
CA MET A 207 -10.43 8.71 20.21
C MET A 207 -11.37 9.66 19.43
N ASN A 208 -10.82 10.70 18.79
CA ASN A 208 -11.56 11.75 18.10
C ASN A 208 -11.22 11.69 16.61
N GLY A 209 -12.20 11.29 15.77
CA GLY A 209 -12.03 11.24 14.31
C GLY A 209 -11.92 12.63 13.68
N ASP A 210 -11.35 12.66 12.47
CA ASP A 210 -11.45 13.83 11.60
C ASP A 210 -12.93 14.09 11.26
N VAL A 211 -13.26 15.34 10.97
CA VAL A 211 -14.61 15.71 10.58
C VAL A 211 -14.99 15.14 9.21
N VAL A 212 -16.28 15.04 8.92
CA VAL A 212 -16.79 14.68 7.59
C VAL A 212 -16.38 15.74 6.58
N THR A 213 -15.84 15.29 5.45
CA THR A 213 -15.33 16.14 4.37
C THR A 213 -15.59 15.47 3.01
N PRO A 214 -15.36 16.12 1.89
CA PRO A 214 -15.48 15.48 0.57
C PRO A 214 -14.60 14.25 0.34
N ILE A 215 -13.59 14.01 1.20
CA ILE A 215 -12.72 12.82 1.15
C ILE A 215 -12.98 11.82 2.28
N ARG A 216 -13.91 12.10 3.18
CA ARG A 216 -14.25 11.25 4.32
C ARG A 216 -15.74 11.34 4.63
N SER A 217 -16.47 10.29 4.32
CA SER A 217 -17.94 10.25 4.54
C SER A 217 -18.34 10.17 6.00
N GLY A 218 -17.50 9.55 6.85
CA GLY A 218 -17.85 9.22 8.22
C GLY A 218 -18.87 8.09 8.35
N ASN A 219 -19.21 7.40 7.25
CA ASN A 219 -20.14 6.28 7.25
C ASN A 219 -19.62 5.10 8.09
N ASP A 220 -20.57 4.30 8.58
CA ASP A 220 -20.25 3.02 9.20
C ASP A 220 -20.11 1.92 8.15
N ALA A 221 -19.33 0.88 8.49
CA ALA A 221 -19.14 -0.31 7.66
C ALA A 221 -18.64 0.00 6.24
N ILE A 222 -17.74 0.99 6.09
CA ILE A 222 -17.13 1.39 4.81
C ILE A 222 -16.44 0.21 4.14
N GLU A 223 -15.81 -0.66 4.93
CA GLU A 223 -15.10 -1.87 4.49
C GLU A 223 -15.98 -2.88 3.73
N PHE A 224 -17.30 -2.74 3.81
CA PHE A 224 -18.28 -3.58 3.10
C PHE A 224 -19.02 -2.82 2.00
N ARG A 225 -18.68 -1.54 1.76
CA ARG A 225 -19.31 -0.73 0.74
C ARG A 225 -18.55 -0.84 -0.58
N PRO A 226 -19.26 -0.72 -1.73
CA PRO A 226 -18.60 -0.67 -3.02
C PRO A 226 -17.56 0.44 -3.09
N ALA A 227 -16.43 0.13 -3.70
CA ALA A 227 -15.33 1.06 -3.92
C ALA A 227 -15.23 1.44 -5.41
N THR A 228 -14.70 2.61 -5.68
CA THR A 228 -14.26 3.02 -7.01
C THR A 228 -12.75 3.10 -7.01
N VAL A 229 -12.10 2.35 -7.92
CA VAL A 229 -10.67 2.41 -8.12
C VAL A 229 -10.36 3.26 -9.34
N SER A 230 -9.43 4.18 -9.19
CA SER A 230 -8.98 5.03 -10.29
C SER A 230 -7.46 5.18 -10.23
N THR A 231 -6.80 5.21 -11.38
CA THR A 231 -5.33 5.29 -11.43
C THR A 231 -4.85 6.49 -12.23
N MET A 232 -3.66 6.98 -11.86
CA MET A 232 -2.91 8.01 -12.59
C MET A 232 -1.46 7.60 -12.73
N THR A 233 -0.81 8.08 -13.79
CA THR A 233 0.61 7.81 -14.04
C THR A 233 1.36 9.12 -14.18
N PHE A 234 2.46 9.26 -13.44
CA PHE A 234 3.36 10.41 -13.49
C PHE A 234 4.75 9.97 -13.97
N SER A 235 5.49 10.88 -14.60
CA SER A 235 6.88 10.64 -14.93
C SER A 235 7.75 10.67 -13.67
N LEU A 236 8.49 9.57 -13.42
CA LEU A 236 9.43 9.52 -12.31
C LEU A 236 10.56 10.56 -12.46
N ASP A 237 10.94 10.89 -13.70
CA ASP A 237 12.00 11.88 -13.95
C ASP A 237 11.55 13.30 -13.64
N GLN A 238 10.27 13.64 -13.89
CA GLN A 238 9.72 14.92 -13.41
C GLN A 238 9.74 15.01 -11.88
N ILE A 239 9.34 13.94 -11.18
CA ILE A 239 9.39 13.87 -9.72
C ILE A 239 10.82 13.96 -9.19
N LYS A 240 11.79 13.28 -9.85
CA LYS A 240 13.21 13.37 -9.50
C LYS A 240 13.76 14.78 -9.72
N SER A 241 13.38 15.45 -10.82
CA SER A 241 13.78 16.83 -11.08
C SER A 241 13.32 17.77 -9.96
N ILE A 242 12.07 17.67 -9.51
CA ILE A 242 11.57 18.45 -8.36
C ILE A 242 12.37 18.11 -7.09
N LYS A 243 12.54 16.82 -6.79
CA LYS A 243 13.30 16.33 -5.64
C LYS A 243 14.72 16.93 -5.59
N ASP A 244 15.42 16.89 -6.71
CA ASP A 244 16.82 17.36 -6.79
C ASP A 244 16.92 18.88 -6.63
N LYS A 245 15.98 19.65 -7.21
CA LYS A 245 15.88 21.11 -7.04
C LYS A 245 15.60 21.53 -5.60
N LEU A 246 14.76 20.78 -4.90
CA LEU A 246 14.33 21.12 -3.53
C LEU A 246 15.18 20.47 -2.43
N GLY A 247 16.09 19.55 -2.77
CA GLY A 247 16.92 18.82 -1.80
C GLY A 247 16.12 17.87 -0.90
N VAL A 248 15.03 17.30 -1.41
CA VAL A 248 14.10 16.41 -0.68
C VAL A 248 14.12 14.99 -1.25
N THR A 249 13.26 14.09 -0.75
CA THR A 249 13.13 12.73 -1.30
C THR A 249 11.97 12.64 -2.31
N VAL A 250 11.98 11.62 -3.18
CA VAL A 250 10.83 11.30 -4.06
C VAL A 250 9.54 11.15 -3.25
N ASN A 251 9.62 10.49 -2.10
CA ASN A 251 8.46 10.31 -1.22
C ASN A 251 7.91 11.65 -0.67
N ASP A 252 8.79 12.61 -0.35
CA ASP A 252 8.36 13.93 0.11
C ASP A 252 7.63 14.69 -0.99
N VAL A 253 8.13 14.62 -2.24
CA VAL A 253 7.48 15.24 -3.41
C VAL A 253 6.11 14.64 -3.64
N LEU A 254 6.00 13.30 -3.68
CA LEU A 254 4.73 12.60 -3.91
C LEU A 254 3.73 12.88 -2.79
N THR A 255 4.16 12.84 -1.54
CA THR A 255 3.27 13.13 -0.40
C THR A 255 2.80 14.59 -0.41
N GLY A 256 3.70 15.54 -0.66
CA GLY A 256 3.35 16.96 -0.76
C GLY A 256 2.39 17.25 -1.91
N MET A 257 2.63 16.65 -3.09
CA MET A 257 1.73 16.73 -4.25
C MET A 257 0.33 16.17 -3.93
N ILE A 258 0.27 15.00 -3.28
CA ILE A 258 -1.00 14.38 -2.88
C ILE A 258 -1.74 15.28 -1.89
N PHE A 259 -1.07 15.81 -0.89
CA PHE A 259 -1.69 16.73 0.07
C PHE A 259 -2.24 17.98 -0.61
N PHE A 260 -1.46 18.57 -1.50
CA PHE A 260 -1.88 19.75 -2.24
C PHE A 260 -3.09 19.45 -3.16
N GLY A 261 -3.01 18.41 -3.99
CA GLY A 261 -4.10 17.99 -4.87
C GLY A 261 -5.38 17.63 -4.11
N THR A 262 -5.25 16.98 -2.95
CA THR A 262 -6.38 16.70 -2.06
C THR A 262 -7.03 17.98 -1.55
N ARG A 263 -6.24 18.98 -1.16
CA ARG A 263 -6.79 20.27 -0.72
C ARG A 263 -7.47 21.05 -1.85
N LEU A 264 -6.90 21.01 -3.05
CA LEU A 264 -7.56 21.60 -4.24
C LEU A 264 -8.90 20.92 -4.51
N TYR A 265 -8.95 19.60 -4.46
CA TYR A 265 -10.19 18.84 -4.60
C TYR A 265 -11.22 19.21 -3.52
N MET A 266 -10.81 19.25 -2.26
CA MET A 266 -11.70 19.64 -1.16
C MET A 266 -12.25 21.07 -1.33
N GLN A 267 -11.42 21.99 -1.81
CA GLN A 267 -11.82 23.37 -2.07
C GLN A 267 -12.85 23.46 -3.22
N GLU A 268 -12.62 22.68 -4.29
CA GLU A 268 -13.54 22.65 -5.45
C GLU A 268 -14.90 22.05 -5.09
N MET A 269 -14.90 20.99 -4.27
CA MET A 269 -16.13 20.34 -3.84
C MET A 269 -16.90 21.15 -2.80
N ASN A 270 -16.20 21.78 -1.88
CA ASN A 270 -16.79 22.64 -0.84
C ASN A 270 -15.70 23.56 -0.26
N GLN A 271 -15.82 24.86 -0.54
CA GLN A 271 -14.83 25.85 -0.11
C GLN A 271 -14.56 25.86 1.41
N SER A 272 -15.57 25.61 2.24
CA SER A 272 -15.40 25.53 3.69
C SER A 272 -14.58 24.31 4.14
N SER A 273 -14.63 23.21 3.40
CA SER A 273 -13.93 21.97 3.73
C SER A 273 -12.40 22.08 3.56
N SER A 274 -11.92 23.02 2.75
CA SER A 274 -10.48 23.28 2.59
C SER A 274 -9.78 23.69 3.90
N LYS A 275 -10.54 24.18 4.87
CA LYS A 275 -10.07 24.60 6.21
C LYS A 275 -10.21 23.50 7.27
N ALA A 276 -10.82 22.36 6.94
CA ALA A 276 -11.03 21.26 7.87
C ALA A 276 -9.70 20.62 8.29
N ASP A 277 -9.61 20.19 9.54
CA ASP A 277 -8.50 19.38 10.03
C ASP A 277 -8.60 17.96 9.45
N CYS A 278 -7.58 17.56 8.68
CA CYS A 278 -7.51 16.27 8.04
C CYS A 278 -6.18 15.58 8.38
N THR A 279 -6.22 14.28 8.54
CA THR A 279 -5.05 13.47 8.88
C THR A 279 -4.83 12.38 7.83
N ALA A 280 -3.62 12.29 7.33
CA ALA A 280 -3.16 11.17 6.52
C ALA A 280 -2.45 10.15 7.40
N MET A 281 -2.80 8.88 7.23
CA MET A 281 -2.04 7.75 7.74
C MET A 281 -0.97 7.39 6.71
N VAL A 282 0.29 7.63 7.03
CA VAL A 282 1.41 7.29 6.15
C VAL A 282 2.10 6.04 6.68
N LEU A 283 2.27 5.02 5.83
CA LEU A 283 2.93 3.79 6.22
C LEU A 283 4.45 3.95 6.24
N LEU A 284 5.08 3.48 7.31
CA LEU A 284 6.52 3.43 7.47
C LEU A 284 6.98 1.98 7.60
N ASN A 285 7.84 1.54 6.69
CA ASN A 285 8.53 0.27 6.83
C ASN A 285 9.54 0.34 7.99
N THR A 286 9.41 -0.58 8.95
CA THR A 286 10.24 -0.64 10.15
C THR A 286 11.48 -1.52 10.03
N ARG A 287 11.70 -2.16 8.86
CA ARG A 287 12.92 -2.93 8.60
C ARG A 287 14.14 -2.02 8.56
N ILE A 288 15.29 -2.56 8.94
CA ILE A 288 16.58 -1.90 8.70
C ILE A 288 16.85 -2.00 7.20
N MET A 289 16.41 -1.00 6.45
CA MET A 289 16.45 -1.01 4.99
C MET A 289 17.84 -0.64 4.49
N GLY A 290 18.46 -1.59 3.78
CA GLY A 290 19.51 -1.34 2.81
C GLY A 290 18.94 -1.36 1.39
N ASP A 291 19.63 -2.06 0.49
CA ASP A 291 19.11 -2.39 -0.83
C ASP A 291 17.96 -3.42 -0.73
N TYR A 292 17.20 -3.57 -1.81
CA TYR A 292 16.18 -4.60 -1.89
C TYR A 292 16.82 -5.98 -1.73
N LEU A 293 16.27 -6.82 -0.85
CA LEU A 293 16.72 -8.20 -0.67
C LEU A 293 15.85 -9.15 -1.48
N PRO A 294 16.47 -10.14 -2.17
CA PRO A 294 15.73 -11.24 -2.77
C PRO A 294 14.92 -12.00 -1.72
N ILE A 295 13.85 -12.66 -2.17
CA ILE A 295 12.93 -13.35 -1.28
C ILE A 295 13.61 -14.46 -0.47
N GLU A 296 14.57 -15.16 -1.07
CA GLU A 296 15.35 -16.23 -0.45
C GLU A 296 16.15 -15.72 0.76
N GLU A 297 16.54 -14.44 0.72
CA GLU A 297 17.21 -13.79 1.85
C GLU A 297 16.23 -13.31 2.93
N MET A 298 15.01 -12.90 2.50
CA MET A 298 13.96 -12.42 3.44
C MET A 298 13.44 -13.54 4.35
N ILE A 299 13.37 -14.77 3.84
CA ILE A 299 12.84 -15.93 4.60
C ILE A 299 13.85 -16.56 5.56
N LYS A 300 15.13 -16.19 5.48
CA LYS A 300 16.15 -16.68 6.41
C LYS A 300 15.90 -16.19 7.84
N PRO A 301 16.14 -17.01 8.88
CA PRO A 301 15.88 -16.67 10.29
C PRO A 301 16.53 -15.35 10.76
N ASN A 302 17.73 -15.04 10.25
CA ASN A 302 18.51 -13.85 10.63
C ASN A 302 18.54 -12.77 9.53
N SER A 303 17.52 -12.72 8.68
CA SER A 303 17.43 -11.73 7.61
C SER A 303 17.46 -10.29 8.15
N LYS A 304 18.18 -9.40 7.47
CA LYS A 304 18.15 -7.95 7.76
C LYS A 304 16.81 -7.32 7.39
N ALA A 305 16.06 -7.92 6.46
CA ALA A 305 14.72 -7.50 6.07
C ALA A 305 13.76 -8.70 6.12
N PRO A 306 13.41 -9.21 7.31
CA PRO A 306 12.66 -10.44 7.45
C PRO A 306 11.25 -10.35 6.86
N TRP A 307 10.77 -11.50 6.37
CA TRP A 307 9.40 -11.69 5.90
C TRP A 307 8.37 -11.35 6.98
N GLY A 308 7.21 -10.87 6.57
CA GLY A 308 6.05 -10.64 7.44
C GLY A 308 5.60 -9.18 7.49
N ASN A 309 4.76 -8.85 8.45
CA ASN A 309 4.22 -7.50 8.63
C ASN A 309 5.17 -6.65 9.49
N ARG A 310 6.00 -5.84 8.86
CA ARG A 310 7.03 -5.00 9.48
C ARG A 310 6.83 -3.53 9.11
N PHE A 311 5.70 -2.96 9.49
CA PHE A 311 5.40 -1.56 9.26
C PHE A 311 4.66 -0.96 10.46
N THR A 312 4.61 0.36 10.50
CA THR A 312 3.84 1.15 11.46
C THR A 312 3.14 2.30 10.74
N PHE A 313 2.15 2.88 11.40
CA PHE A 313 1.42 4.05 10.90
C PHE A 313 1.98 5.33 11.51
N MET A 314 2.07 6.36 10.68
CA MET A 314 2.33 7.73 11.13
C MET A 314 1.12 8.60 10.82
N HIS A 315 0.56 9.26 11.82
CA HIS A 315 -0.45 10.29 11.63
C HIS A 315 0.23 11.58 11.17
N VAL A 316 -0.04 12.00 9.95
CA VAL A 316 0.53 13.21 9.36
C VAL A 316 -0.61 14.19 9.09
N PRO A 317 -0.65 15.37 9.74
CA PRO A 317 -1.66 16.37 9.44
C PRO A 317 -1.48 16.87 8.00
N ILE A 318 -2.59 17.01 7.28
CA ILE A 318 -2.60 17.56 5.93
C ILE A 318 -2.68 19.09 6.06
N PRO A 319 -1.67 19.85 5.63
CA PRO A 319 -1.66 21.32 5.75
C PRO A 319 -2.89 21.93 5.07
N LYS A 320 -3.42 23.03 5.62
CA LYS A 320 -4.51 23.82 5.01
C LYS A 320 -3.95 24.74 3.94
N LEU A 321 -4.73 25.02 2.89
CA LEU A 321 -4.31 25.97 1.85
C LEU A 321 -4.01 27.36 2.41
N THR A 322 -4.72 27.76 3.47
CA THR A 322 -4.55 29.06 4.14
C THR A 322 -3.30 29.14 5.01
N GLU A 323 -2.65 28.03 5.30
CA GLU A 323 -1.44 27.95 6.15
C GLU A 323 -0.15 28.02 5.34
N LEU A 324 -0.24 27.87 4.01
CA LEU A 324 0.92 27.76 3.11
C LEU A 324 0.83 28.81 2.01
N SER A 325 2.00 29.35 1.65
CA SER A 325 2.10 30.48 0.73
C SER A 325 2.12 30.05 -0.74
N ASN A 326 2.68 28.86 -1.02
CA ASN A 326 2.83 28.34 -2.37
C ASN A 326 2.77 26.80 -2.41
N ALA A 327 2.75 26.25 -3.64
CA ALA A 327 2.64 24.80 -3.85
C ALA A 327 3.83 24.00 -3.28
N LEU A 328 5.05 24.57 -3.26
CA LEU A 328 6.26 23.90 -2.77
C LEU A 328 6.25 23.75 -1.25
N ASP A 329 5.54 24.63 -0.54
CA ASP A 329 5.42 24.55 0.92
C ASP A 329 4.76 23.24 1.38
N PHE A 330 3.90 22.65 0.56
CA PHE A 330 3.33 21.32 0.83
C PHE A 330 4.41 20.24 0.85
N ILE A 331 5.39 20.33 -0.06
CA ILE A 331 6.50 19.37 -0.12
C ILE A 331 7.43 19.54 1.08
N TRP A 332 7.81 20.79 1.42
CA TRP A 332 8.66 21.03 2.57
C TRP A 332 7.99 20.69 3.90
N ASN A 333 6.69 20.97 4.02
CA ASN A 333 5.92 20.58 5.20
C ASN A 333 5.85 19.05 5.35
N ALA A 334 5.57 18.31 4.25
CA ALA A 334 5.59 16.84 4.24
C ALA A 334 6.97 16.31 4.65
N CYS A 335 8.05 16.81 4.04
CA CYS A 335 9.43 16.44 4.36
C CYS A 335 9.74 16.67 5.85
N LYS A 336 9.49 17.86 6.35
CA LYS A 336 9.74 18.23 7.77
C LYS A 336 8.96 17.34 8.73
N THR A 337 7.67 17.14 8.45
CA THR A 337 6.78 16.39 9.35
C THR A 337 7.11 14.90 9.35
N ILE A 338 7.31 14.29 8.17
CA ILE A 338 7.65 12.87 8.04
C ILE A 338 9.03 12.61 8.66
N LYS A 339 10.04 13.47 8.40
CA LYS A 339 11.39 13.34 8.97
C LYS A 339 11.34 13.42 10.50
N ARG A 340 10.59 14.38 11.07
CA ARG A 340 10.40 14.52 12.52
C ARG A 340 9.78 13.25 13.12
N LYS A 341 8.67 12.78 12.54
CA LYS A 341 7.92 11.62 13.05
C LYS A 341 8.68 10.31 12.91
N ARG A 342 9.44 10.14 11.82
CA ARG A 342 10.31 8.97 11.63
C ARG A 342 11.44 8.91 12.65
N ASN A 343 11.93 10.05 13.12
CA ASN A 343 12.99 10.16 14.12
C ASN A 343 12.45 10.14 15.56
N SER A 344 11.13 10.12 15.77
CA SER A 344 10.53 9.95 17.09
C SER A 344 10.48 8.47 17.47
N PHE A 345 10.45 8.20 18.77
CA PHE A 345 10.25 6.83 19.28
C PHE A 345 8.78 6.40 19.28
N ALA A 346 7.87 7.19 18.69
CA ALA A 346 6.43 6.91 18.69
C ALA A 346 6.11 5.58 18.00
N ALA A 347 6.82 5.23 16.91
CA ALA A 347 6.67 3.96 16.24
C ALA A 347 6.97 2.76 17.17
N TYR A 348 8.03 2.87 17.98
CA TYR A 348 8.39 1.85 18.98
C TYR A 348 7.34 1.76 20.08
N PHE A 349 6.88 2.89 20.61
CA PHE A 349 5.86 2.92 21.65
C PHE A 349 4.50 2.43 21.15
N ASN A 350 4.12 2.73 19.91
CA ASN A 350 2.90 2.17 19.30
C ASN A 350 2.96 0.64 19.19
N SER A 351 4.12 0.07 18.85
CA SER A 351 4.30 -1.38 18.87
C SER A 351 4.15 -1.96 20.28
N ARG A 352 4.74 -1.30 21.28
CA ARG A 352 4.60 -1.71 22.69
C ARG A 352 3.16 -1.56 23.22
N LEU A 353 2.46 -0.50 22.81
CA LEU A 353 1.04 -0.34 23.14
C LEU A 353 0.21 -1.49 22.57
N LEU A 354 0.42 -1.85 21.32
CA LEU A 354 -0.25 -3.00 20.70
C LEU A 354 0.10 -4.32 21.40
N GLU A 355 1.35 -4.53 21.85
CA GLU A 355 1.73 -5.70 22.65
C GLU A 355 0.96 -5.75 23.98
N ILE A 356 0.81 -4.60 24.66
CA ILE A 356 0.04 -4.49 25.91
C ILE A 356 -1.44 -4.77 25.66
N VAL A 357 -2.04 -4.13 24.65
CA VAL A 357 -3.44 -4.35 24.26
C VAL A 357 -3.66 -5.82 23.92
N HIS A 358 -2.74 -6.44 23.18
CA HIS A 358 -2.80 -7.86 22.85
C HIS A 358 -2.73 -8.75 24.08
N LYS A 359 -1.85 -8.44 25.03
CA LYS A 359 -1.68 -9.23 26.27
C LYS A 359 -2.94 -9.26 27.12
N PHE A 360 -3.69 -8.17 27.19
CA PHE A 360 -4.86 -8.04 28.08
C PHE A 360 -6.21 -8.23 27.35
N GLY A 361 -6.28 -7.90 26.07
CA GLY A 361 -7.53 -7.93 25.29
C GLY A 361 -7.50 -8.85 24.06
N GLY A 362 -6.36 -9.51 23.80
CA GLY A 362 -6.19 -10.42 22.66
C GLY A 362 -6.12 -9.70 21.31
N HIS A 363 -6.14 -10.48 20.24
CA HIS A 363 -6.03 -9.99 18.87
C HIS A 363 -7.25 -9.15 18.42
N GLU A 364 -8.45 -9.47 18.93
CA GLU A 364 -9.67 -8.71 18.62
C GLU A 364 -9.63 -7.28 19.16
N ALA A 365 -9.08 -7.06 20.37
CA ALA A 365 -8.92 -5.74 20.93
C ALA A 365 -7.92 -4.90 20.11
N CYS A 366 -6.83 -5.52 19.63
CA CYS A 366 -5.90 -4.87 18.71
C CYS A 366 -6.55 -4.56 17.36
N GLY A 367 -7.34 -5.48 16.82
CA GLY A 367 -8.13 -5.25 15.60
C GLY A 367 -9.05 -4.05 15.74
N LYS A 368 -9.80 -3.95 16.85
CA LYS A 368 -10.68 -2.79 17.15
C LYS A 368 -9.89 -1.49 17.25
N TYR A 369 -8.73 -1.50 17.91
CA TYR A 369 -7.87 -0.32 18.01
C TYR A 369 -7.41 0.16 16.63
N ILE A 370 -6.90 -0.75 15.78
CA ILE A 370 -6.43 -0.43 14.43
C ILE A 370 -7.60 0.05 13.56
N HIS A 371 -8.73 -0.66 13.58
CA HIS A 371 -9.94 -0.28 12.84
C HIS A 371 -10.37 1.15 13.20
N ARG A 372 -10.47 1.45 14.52
CA ARG A 372 -10.85 2.78 14.98
C ARG A 372 -9.86 3.86 14.55
N THR A 373 -8.56 3.56 14.61
CA THR A 373 -7.50 4.47 14.18
C THR A 373 -7.61 4.81 12.70
N LEU A 374 -7.83 3.79 11.85
CA LEU A 374 -8.05 3.98 10.40
C LEU A 374 -9.35 4.75 10.14
N LYS A 375 -10.47 4.32 10.72
CA LYS A 375 -11.79 4.97 10.55
C LYS A 375 -11.78 6.45 10.92
N ASN A 376 -10.98 6.83 11.90
CA ASN A 376 -10.87 8.19 12.39
C ASN A 376 -9.92 9.09 11.59
N SER A 377 -9.24 8.55 10.57
CA SER A 377 -8.34 9.29 9.68
C SER A 377 -9.03 9.65 8.38
N SER A 378 -8.57 10.70 7.69
CA SER A 378 -9.16 11.16 6.43
C SER A 378 -8.69 10.34 5.24
N MET A 379 -7.44 9.88 5.25
CA MET A 379 -6.87 9.06 4.16
C MET A 379 -5.72 8.18 4.64
N LEU A 380 -5.38 7.16 3.82
CA LEU A 380 -4.18 6.34 3.93
C LEU A 380 -3.27 6.56 2.72
N ILE A 381 -1.95 6.62 2.94
CA ILE A 381 -0.95 6.63 1.87
C ILE A 381 0.03 5.48 2.07
N SER A 382 0.15 4.63 1.06
CA SER A 382 1.12 3.53 1.00
C SER A 382 2.00 3.68 -0.24
N ASN A 383 3.32 3.59 -0.09
CA ASN A 383 4.27 3.74 -1.19
C ASN A 383 5.22 2.54 -1.24
N LEU A 384 5.28 1.88 -2.41
CA LEU A 384 6.18 0.78 -2.71
C LEU A 384 7.11 1.16 -3.87
N ILE A 385 8.31 0.59 -3.86
CA ILE A 385 9.27 0.72 -4.94
C ILE A 385 9.22 -0.57 -5.76
N GLY A 386 8.96 -0.45 -7.05
CA GLY A 386 9.01 -1.56 -7.99
C GLY A 386 10.32 -1.61 -8.78
N PRO A 387 10.50 -2.64 -9.62
CA PRO A 387 11.67 -2.82 -10.46
C PRO A 387 11.86 -1.71 -11.50
N VAL A 388 13.11 -1.54 -11.91
CA VAL A 388 13.47 -0.56 -12.94
C VAL A 388 13.17 -1.10 -14.34
N GLU A 389 13.45 -2.38 -14.56
CA GLU A 389 13.28 -3.04 -15.85
C GLU A 389 11.86 -3.55 -16.05
N GLN A 390 11.50 -3.76 -17.31
CA GLN A 390 10.24 -4.41 -17.65
C GLN A 390 10.24 -5.87 -17.18
N MET A 391 9.19 -6.22 -16.45
CA MET A 391 8.93 -7.59 -16.00
C MET A 391 8.18 -8.39 -17.05
N SER A 392 8.34 -9.71 -17.01
CA SER A 392 7.57 -10.67 -17.80
C SER A 392 7.12 -11.84 -16.94
N LEU A 393 5.89 -12.26 -17.07
CA LEU A 393 5.34 -13.50 -16.51
C LEU A 393 5.09 -14.49 -17.64
N ALA A 394 5.75 -15.65 -17.62
CA ALA A 394 5.57 -16.66 -18.65
C ALA A 394 5.67 -16.10 -20.09
N ASN A 395 6.67 -15.28 -20.35
CA ASN A 395 6.90 -14.58 -21.63
C ASN A 395 5.81 -13.54 -22.00
N HIS A 396 4.93 -13.14 -21.08
CA HIS A 396 3.99 -12.06 -21.28
C HIS A 396 4.52 -10.80 -20.61
N PRO A 397 4.93 -9.76 -21.39
CA PRO A 397 5.48 -8.52 -20.82
C PRO A 397 4.42 -7.75 -20.04
N ILE A 398 4.83 -7.22 -18.89
CA ILE A 398 3.99 -6.39 -18.02
C ILE A 398 4.23 -4.92 -18.36
N LYS A 399 3.19 -4.25 -18.85
CA LYS A 399 3.19 -2.84 -19.25
C LYS A 399 3.09 -1.90 -18.06
N GLY A 400 2.35 -2.31 -17.03
CA GLY A 400 2.08 -1.52 -15.86
C GLY A 400 1.65 -2.36 -14.67
N LEU A 401 1.75 -1.77 -13.48
CA LEU A 401 1.25 -2.40 -12.27
C LEU A 401 0.76 -1.33 -11.30
N TYR A 402 -0.20 -1.70 -10.48
CA TYR A 402 -0.65 -0.94 -9.31
C TYR A 402 -1.19 -1.90 -8.26
N PHE A 403 -1.41 -1.39 -7.06
CA PHE A 403 -2.08 -2.18 -6.03
C PHE A 403 -3.08 -1.30 -5.28
N VAL A 404 -4.08 -1.94 -4.69
CA VAL A 404 -5.06 -1.32 -3.79
C VAL A 404 -5.28 -2.21 -2.58
N VAL A 405 -5.72 -1.62 -1.47
CA VAL A 405 -6.02 -2.35 -0.24
C VAL A 405 -7.52 -2.38 -0.03
N GLY A 406 -8.07 -3.55 0.28
CA GLY A 406 -9.50 -3.74 0.56
C GLY A 406 -9.74 -4.14 2.01
N GLY A 407 -10.98 -3.97 2.48
CA GLY A 407 -11.42 -4.35 3.82
C GLY A 407 -11.01 -3.36 4.92
N GLY A 408 -10.52 -2.17 4.56
CA GLY A 408 -10.22 -1.09 5.49
C GLY A 408 -11.38 -0.13 5.67
N PRO A 409 -11.56 0.49 6.86
CA PRO A 409 -12.68 1.38 7.18
C PRO A 409 -12.36 2.84 6.77
N LEU A 410 -11.80 3.05 5.58
CA LEU A 410 -11.40 4.35 5.06
C LEU A 410 -12.16 4.68 3.79
N SER A 411 -12.68 5.93 3.70
CA SER A 411 -13.31 6.41 2.47
C SER A 411 -12.31 6.70 1.36
N PHE A 412 -11.02 6.90 1.70
CA PHE A 412 -9.97 7.28 0.76
C PHE A 412 -8.62 6.64 1.09
N GLU A 413 -8.14 5.83 0.17
CA GLU A 413 -6.82 5.22 0.27
C GLU A 413 -6.02 5.48 -1.01
N ILE A 414 -4.75 5.79 -0.85
CA ILE A 414 -3.84 6.09 -1.95
C ILE A 414 -2.66 5.13 -1.89
N THR A 415 -2.45 4.42 -2.97
CA THR A 415 -1.28 3.55 -3.10
C THR A 415 -0.41 4.01 -4.26
N ILE A 416 0.88 3.91 -4.08
CA ILE A 416 1.89 4.40 -5.01
C ILE A 416 2.86 3.28 -5.31
N VAL A 417 3.21 3.09 -6.57
CA VAL A 417 4.29 2.20 -6.96
C VAL A 417 5.07 2.79 -8.13
N SER A 418 6.40 2.69 -8.07
CA SER A 418 7.27 3.07 -9.20
C SER A 418 7.58 1.84 -10.05
N TYR A 419 7.53 2.00 -11.37
CA TYR A 419 7.84 0.93 -12.33
C TYR A 419 8.23 1.52 -13.69
N MET A 420 9.32 1.04 -14.29
CA MET A 420 9.79 1.46 -15.62
C MET A 420 9.83 2.98 -15.81
N GLY A 421 10.43 3.71 -14.89
CA GLY A 421 10.53 5.18 -14.97
C GLY A 421 9.22 5.93 -14.78
N LYS A 422 8.16 5.26 -14.41
CA LYS A 422 6.83 5.83 -14.11
C LYS A 422 6.48 5.66 -12.63
N VAL A 423 5.62 6.54 -12.13
CA VAL A 423 4.98 6.43 -10.82
C VAL A 423 3.49 6.24 -11.05
N ARG A 424 2.98 5.07 -10.70
CA ARG A 424 1.56 4.79 -10.74
C ARG A 424 0.95 5.08 -9.37
N VAL A 425 -0.07 5.91 -9.35
CA VAL A 425 -0.86 6.23 -8.16
C VAL A 425 -2.24 5.64 -8.36
N ALA A 426 -2.69 4.80 -7.43
CA ALA A 426 -4.04 4.28 -7.42
C ALA A 426 -4.82 4.88 -6.24
N PHE A 427 -6.04 5.30 -6.51
CA PHE A 427 -6.99 5.83 -5.56
C PHE A 427 -8.09 4.80 -5.34
N ASN A 428 -8.20 4.30 -4.13
CA ASN A 428 -9.32 3.48 -3.68
C ASN A 428 -10.27 4.40 -2.90
N MET A 429 -11.48 4.58 -3.40
CA MET A 429 -12.44 5.58 -2.94
C MET A 429 -13.79 4.92 -2.63
N GLU A 430 -14.43 5.31 -1.54
CA GLU A 430 -15.83 4.94 -1.28
C GLU A 430 -16.71 5.42 -2.43
N LYS A 431 -17.43 4.48 -3.07
CA LYS A 431 -18.25 4.78 -4.26
C LYS A 431 -19.32 5.81 -3.96
N GLY A 432 -19.39 6.86 -4.80
CA GLY A 432 -20.37 7.93 -4.67
C GLY A 432 -20.00 9.06 -3.68
N VAL A 433 -18.84 8.95 -2.99
CA VAL A 433 -18.36 10.01 -2.08
C VAL A 433 -17.33 10.90 -2.77
N ILE A 434 -16.35 10.31 -3.42
CA ILE A 434 -15.30 11.05 -4.12
C ILE A 434 -15.53 10.94 -5.63
N ASP A 435 -15.48 12.07 -6.32
CA ASP A 435 -15.53 12.15 -7.79
C ASP A 435 -14.13 11.85 -8.37
N PRO A 436 -13.93 10.70 -9.07
CA PRO A 436 -12.63 10.31 -9.56
C PRO A 436 -12.04 11.27 -10.59
N GLN A 437 -12.88 11.86 -11.46
CA GLN A 437 -12.42 12.71 -12.55
C GLN A 437 -11.93 14.05 -12.02
N LYS A 438 -12.70 14.66 -11.12
CA LYS A 438 -12.31 15.90 -10.45
C LYS A 438 -11.05 15.69 -9.59
N LEU A 439 -10.97 14.58 -8.87
CA LEU A 439 -9.78 14.26 -8.07
C LEU A 439 -8.52 14.16 -8.97
N LYS A 440 -8.61 13.47 -10.11
CA LYS A 440 -7.51 13.37 -11.08
C LYS A 440 -7.11 14.75 -11.58
N SER A 441 -8.06 15.57 -12.02
CA SER A 441 -7.80 16.94 -12.49
C SER A 441 -7.09 17.77 -11.43
N CYS A 442 -7.51 17.69 -10.16
CA CYS A 442 -6.86 18.39 -9.06
C CYS A 442 -5.43 17.90 -8.80
N MET A 443 -5.17 16.59 -8.94
CA MET A 443 -3.82 16.02 -8.79
C MET A 443 -2.89 16.44 -9.92
N GLU A 444 -3.38 16.46 -11.17
CA GLU A 444 -2.63 16.95 -12.33
C GLU A 444 -2.29 18.43 -12.18
N ASN A 445 -3.27 19.24 -11.79
CA ASN A 445 -3.10 20.66 -11.54
C ASN A 445 -2.07 20.90 -10.41
N ALA A 446 -2.14 20.14 -9.33
CA ALA A 446 -1.17 20.22 -8.23
C ALA A 446 0.27 19.96 -8.71
N LEU A 447 0.48 18.90 -9.52
CA LEU A 447 1.81 18.62 -10.09
C LEU A 447 2.28 19.76 -11.01
N GLN A 448 1.40 20.28 -11.87
CA GLN A 448 1.74 21.35 -12.79
C GLN A 448 2.13 22.64 -12.04
N MET A 449 1.40 23.01 -10.99
CA MET A 449 1.76 24.16 -10.14
C MET A 449 3.09 23.96 -9.43
N ILE A 450 3.33 22.76 -8.87
CA ILE A 450 4.63 22.42 -8.24
C ILE A 450 5.78 22.51 -9.25
N LEU A 451 5.61 22.01 -10.47
CA LEU A 451 6.60 22.10 -11.53
C LEU A 451 6.93 23.55 -11.86
N ASN A 452 5.91 24.37 -12.08
CA ASN A 452 6.04 25.79 -12.40
C ASN A 452 6.78 26.56 -11.29
N ASP A 453 6.40 26.34 -10.03
CA ASP A 453 7.03 27.02 -8.89
C ASP A 453 8.46 26.51 -8.65
N SER A 454 8.73 25.21 -8.90
CA SER A 454 10.09 24.68 -8.81
C SER A 454 11.05 25.27 -9.84
N HIS A 455 10.56 25.68 -11.01
CA HIS A 455 11.34 26.40 -12.02
C HIS A 455 11.64 27.85 -11.61
N LYS A 456 10.65 28.55 -11.04
CA LYS A 456 10.84 29.93 -10.54
C LYS A 456 11.82 29.99 -9.37
N HIS A 457 11.77 29.00 -8.46
CA HIS A 457 12.67 28.94 -7.31
C HIS A 457 14.15 28.88 -7.69
N MET A 458 14.49 28.25 -8.82
CA MET A 458 15.85 28.26 -9.33
C MET A 458 16.30 29.63 -9.91
N SER A 459 15.39 30.32 -10.60
CA SER A 459 15.74 31.64 -11.20
C SER A 459 15.91 32.74 -10.15
N LEU A 460 15.49 32.54 -8.91
CA LEU A 460 15.69 33.50 -7.80
C LEU A 460 16.96 33.22 -6.97
N ASN A 461 17.57 32.06 -7.15
CA ASN A 461 18.80 31.63 -6.43
C ASN A 461 20.05 31.62 -7.33
N ILE A 462 19.98 32.12 -8.56
CA ILE A 462 21.06 32.44 -9.48
C ILE A 462 21.25 33.96 -9.49
#